data_cea7b88f0082f5d81636e57581dc5eda
#
_entry.id   cea7b88f0082f5d81636e57581dc5eda
#
_cell.length_a   1.000
_cell.length_b   1.000
_cell.length_c   1.000
_cell.angle_alpha   90.00
_cell.angle_beta   90.00
_cell.angle_gamma   90.00
#
_symmetry.space_group_name_H-M   'P 1'
#
loop_
_entity.id
_entity.type
_entity.pdbx_description
1 polymer ?
#
loop_
_entity_poly.entity_id
_entity_poly.type
_entity_poly.pdbx_seq_one_letter_code
_entity_poly.pdbx_strand_id
1 'polypeptide(L)'
;MGETVRVNKNSLWALVGMVLTSPIFFYFEGRGDAGTGRAAWICAGMFFIAMKMRWQYKDHAWYWITIVCLLAVHIPLIMYVPWADRWIPAVAILPIGVVDLLVILGGISLVEKRTRSSSDSDAAV
;
A
#
# COMPACT_ATOMS: atom_id res chain seq x y z
N MET A 1 2.88 -35.67 15.46
CA MET A 1 1.59 -35.04 15.12
C MET A 1 1.89 -33.80 14.31
N GLY A 2 1.74 -33.86 13.00
CA GLY A 2 1.99 -32.72 12.13
C GLY A 2 0.75 -31.85 12.07
N GLU A 3 0.75 -30.72 12.78
CA GLU A 3 -0.19 -29.64 12.49
C GLU A 3 0.16 -29.10 11.10
N THR A 4 -0.63 -29.48 10.11
CA THR A 4 -0.59 -28.83 8.81
C THR A 4 -1.11 -27.40 8.99
N VAL A 5 -0.19 -26.45 9.13
CA VAL A 5 -0.50 -25.02 9.11
C VAL A 5 -1.22 -24.74 7.78
N ARG A 6 -2.53 -24.65 7.80
CA ARG A 6 -3.32 -24.18 6.65
C ARG A 6 -2.97 -22.73 6.41
N VAL A 7 -1.98 -22.50 5.56
CA VAL A 7 -1.63 -21.14 5.10
C VAL A 7 -2.86 -20.61 4.35
N ASN A 8 -3.51 -19.62 4.94
CA ASN A 8 -4.65 -18.96 4.30
C ASN A 8 -4.16 -18.30 3.00
N LYS A 9 -4.90 -18.50 1.92
CA LYS A 9 -4.57 -17.95 0.58
C LYS A 9 -4.29 -16.44 0.61
N ASN A 10 -4.96 -15.71 1.50
CA ASN A 10 -4.73 -14.27 1.69
C ASN A 10 -3.38 -13.97 2.35
N SER A 11 -2.96 -14.79 3.31
CA SER A 11 -1.64 -14.66 3.96
C SER A 11 -0.50 -14.97 2.98
N LEU A 12 -0.72 -15.91 2.06
CA LEU A 12 0.25 -16.21 1.01
C LEU A 12 0.48 -15.01 0.09
N TRP A 13 -0.58 -14.31 -0.32
CA TRP A 13 -0.46 -13.12 -1.17
C TRP A 13 0.23 -11.95 -0.46
N ALA A 14 -0.01 -11.77 0.84
CA ALA A 14 0.71 -10.76 1.62
C ALA A 14 2.21 -11.06 1.68
N LEU A 15 2.57 -12.32 1.88
CA LEU A 15 3.96 -12.77 1.89
C LEU A 15 4.63 -12.59 0.51
N VAL A 16 3.92 -12.94 -0.56
CA VAL A 16 4.40 -12.70 -1.94
C VAL A 16 4.64 -11.21 -2.19
N GLY A 17 3.73 -10.35 -1.75
CA GLY A 17 3.89 -8.90 -1.87
C GLY A 17 5.12 -8.39 -1.13
N MET A 18 5.34 -8.85 0.10
CA MET A 18 6.51 -8.49 0.91
C MET A 18 7.83 -8.93 0.24
N VAL A 19 7.87 -10.13 -0.33
CA VAL A 19 9.05 -10.64 -1.05
C VAL A 19 9.30 -9.84 -2.33
N LEU A 20 8.25 -9.55 -3.12
CA LEU A 20 8.38 -8.79 -4.36
C LEU A 20 8.83 -7.35 -4.14
N THR A 21 8.50 -6.75 -3.00
CA THR A 21 8.90 -5.38 -2.65
C THR A 21 10.25 -5.31 -1.92
N SER A 22 10.82 -6.45 -1.50
CA SER A 22 12.09 -6.50 -0.76
C SER A 22 13.29 -5.86 -1.49
N PRO A 23 13.41 -5.88 -2.84
CA PRO A 23 14.51 -5.21 -3.52
C PRO A 23 14.58 -3.71 -3.24
N ILE A 24 13.43 -3.07 -2.94
CA ILE A 24 13.37 -1.65 -2.56
C ILE A 24 14.15 -1.42 -1.27
N PHE A 25 13.96 -2.26 -0.26
CA PHE A 25 14.68 -2.20 0.99
C PHE A 25 16.19 -2.31 0.78
N PHE A 26 16.64 -3.34 0.07
CA PHE A 26 18.06 -3.57 -0.20
C PHE A 26 18.73 -2.46 -1.01
N TYR A 27 17.98 -1.83 -1.91
CA TYR A 27 18.48 -0.67 -2.67
C TYR A 27 18.84 0.50 -1.75
N PHE A 28 17.96 0.86 -0.81
CA PHE A 28 18.21 1.96 0.13
C PHE A 28 19.23 1.58 1.21
N GLU A 29 19.22 0.34 1.68
CA GLU A 29 20.21 -0.15 2.63
C GLU A 29 21.62 -0.09 2.05
N GLY A 30 21.82 -0.47 0.80
CA GLY A 30 23.09 -0.35 0.09
C GLY A 30 23.58 1.09 -0.08
N ARG A 31 22.69 2.08 0.06
CA ARG A 31 23.04 3.52 0.08
C ARG A 31 23.26 4.08 1.48
N GLY A 32 23.16 3.26 2.52
CA GLY A 32 23.30 3.71 3.91
C GLY A 32 22.04 4.36 4.51
N ASP A 33 20.90 4.29 3.81
CA ASP A 33 19.62 4.85 4.26
C ASP A 33 18.58 3.76 4.56
N ALA A 34 18.91 2.92 5.53
CA ALA A 34 18.04 1.82 5.96
C ALA A 34 16.69 2.30 6.53
N GLY A 35 16.61 3.53 7.04
CA GLY A 35 15.37 4.14 7.54
C GLY A 35 14.35 4.33 6.44
N THR A 36 14.72 5.07 5.41
CA THR A 36 13.90 5.28 4.21
C THR A 36 13.59 3.95 3.50
N GLY A 37 14.57 3.04 3.46
CA GLY A 37 14.38 1.70 2.88
C GLY A 37 13.25 0.92 3.56
N ARG A 38 13.20 0.93 4.89
CA ARG A 38 12.12 0.27 5.67
C ARG A 38 10.76 0.90 5.41
N ALA A 39 10.68 2.23 5.42
CA ALA A 39 9.44 2.95 5.16
C ALA A 39 8.93 2.69 3.74
N ALA A 40 9.79 2.79 2.73
CA ALA A 40 9.47 2.52 1.34
C ALA A 40 9.01 1.07 1.11
N TRP A 41 9.69 0.11 1.73
CA TRP A 41 9.34 -1.31 1.63
C TRP A 41 7.96 -1.61 2.22
N ILE A 42 7.68 -1.09 3.42
CA ILE A 42 6.37 -1.28 4.08
C ILE A 42 5.27 -0.59 3.28
N CYS A 43 5.48 0.63 2.82
CA CYS A 43 4.51 1.35 1.98
C CYS A 43 4.20 0.57 0.70
N ALA A 44 5.22 0.09 -0.01
CA ALA A 44 5.04 -0.72 -1.22
C ALA A 44 4.26 -2.03 -0.93
N GLY A 45 4.53 -2.68 0.21
CA GLY A 45 3.79 -3.84 0.69
C GLY A 45 2.31 -3.52 0.96
N MET A 46 2.03 -2.37 1.60
CA MET A 46 0.66 -1.93 1.87
C MET A 46 -0.11 -1.61 0.58
N PHE A 47 0.54 -0.97 -0.40
CA PHE A 47 -0.04 -0.77 -1.73
C PHE A 47 -0.36 -2.10 -2.41
N PHE A 48 0.54 -3.08 -2.36
CA PHE A 48 0.31 -4.40 -2.93
C PHE A 48 -0.91 -5.08 -2.27
N ILE A 49 -1.01 -5.04 -0.95
CA ILE A 49 -2.14 -5.60 -0.19
C ILE A 49 -3.44 -4.88 -0.57
N ALA A 50 -3.44 -3.54 -0.60
CA ALA A 50 -4.61 -2.75 -0.98
C ALA A 50 -5.07 -3.04 -2.41
N MET A 51 -4.15 -3.14 -3.37
CA MET A 51 -4.44 -3.53 -4.74
C MET A 51 -5.06 -4.93 -4.80
N LYS A 52 -4.55 -5.88 -4.02
CA LYS A 52 -5.09 -7.24 -3.98
C LYS A 52 -6.48 -7.30 -3.37
N MET A 53 -6.73 -6.53 -2.30
CA MET A 53 -8.04 -6.43 -1.67
C MET A 53 -9.10 -5.84 -2.60
N ARG A 54 -8.71 -4.94 -3.49
CA ARG A 54 -9.57 -4.23 -4.44
C ARG A 54 -9.39 -4.69 -5.89
N TRP A 55 -8.84 -5.88 -6.09
CA TRP A 55 -8.53 -6.44 -7.41
C TRP A 55 -9.75 -6.57 -8.34
N GLN A 56 -10.95 -6.61 -7.79
CA GLN A 56 -12.21 -6.61 -8.54
C GLN A 56 -12.39 -5.38 -9.43
N TYR A 57 -11.69 -4.27 -9.17
CA TYR A 57 -11.76 -3.02 -9.93
C TYR A 57 -10.64 -2.85 -10.96
N LYS A 58 -9.79 -3.86 -11.15
CA LYS A 58 -8.62 -3.82 -12.06
C LYS A 58 -8.95 -3.41 -13.50
N ASP A 59 -10.17 -3.68 -13.96
CA ASP A 59 -10.62 -3.40 -15.33
C ASP A 59 -11.16 -1.96 -15.50
N HIS A 60 -11.16 -1.16 -14.43
CA HIS A 60 -11.64 0.21 -14.43
C HIS A 60 -10.46 1.20 -14.45
N ALA A 61 -10.46 2.13 -15.41
CA ALA A 61 -9.42 3.15 -15.53
C ALA A 61 -9.30 4.03 -14.28
N TRP A 62 -10.41 4.40 -13.64
CA TRP A 62 -10.42 5.20 -12.42
C TRP A 62 -9.62 4.56 -11.27
N TYR A 63 -9.63 3.24 -11.19
CA TYR A 63 -8.89 2.49 -10.17
C TYR A 63 -7.37 2.72 -10.32
N TRP A 64 -6.84 2.56 -11.54
CA TRP A 64 -5.42 2.77 -11.81
C TRP A 64 -4.98 4.21 -11.64
N ILE A 65 -5.83 5.17 -12.06
CA ILE A 65 -5.58 6.60 -11.85
C ILE A 65 -5.49 6.88 -10.35
N THR A 66 -6.39 6.34 -9.54
CA THR A 66 -6.38 6.51 -8.08
C THR A 66 -5.10 5.94 -7.46
N ILE A 67 -4.67 4.73 -7.86
CA ILE A 67 -3.43 4.12 -7.39
C ILE A 67 -2.22 5.00 -7.74
N VAL A 68 -2.13 5.49 -8.97
CA VAL A 68 -1.03 6.36 -9.41
C VAL A 68 -1.02 7.69 -8.63
N CYS A 69 -2.17 8.30 -8.41
CA CYS A 69 -2.28 9.54 -7.61
C CYS A 69 -1.85 9.31 -6.16
N LEU A 70 -2.27 8.22 -5.55
CA LEU A 70 -1.85 7.87 -4.18
C LEU A 70 -0.35 7.63 -4.11
N LEU A 71 0.24 6.91 -5.06
CA LEU A 71 1.69 6.72 -5.13
C LEU A 71 2.44 8.05 -5.31
N ALA A 72 1.93 8.96 -6.16
CA ALA A 72 2.52 10.28 -6.36
C ALA A 72 2.55 11.14 -5.10
N VAL A 73 1.63 10.93 -4.16
CA VAL A 73 1.63 11.57 -2.84
C VAL A 73 2.58 10.86 -1.87
N HIS A 74 2.64 9.53 -1.90
CA HIS A 74 3.44 8.74 -0.95
C HIS A 74 4.94 8.82 -1.23
N ILE A 75 5.36 8.88 -2.50
CA ILE A 75 6.78 8.96 -2.85
C ILE A 75 7.45 10.19 -2.21
N PRO A 76 6.95 11.44 -2.37
CA PRO A 76 7.50 12.59 -1.67
C PRO A 76 7.45 12.45 -0.15
N LEU A 77 6.36 11.93 0.39
CA LEU A 77 6.21 11.72 1.83
C LEU A 77 7.33 10.82 2.38
N ILE A 78 7.62 9.72 1.71
CA ILE A 78 8.69 8.80 2.10
C ILE A 78 10.06 9.47 2.02
N MET A 79 10.30 10.28 0.98
CA MET A 79 11.59 10.92 0.74
C MET A 79 11.88 12.10 1.68
N TYR A 80 10.83 12.84 2.11
CA TYR A 80 11.00 14.03 2.94
C TYR A 80 10.95 13.76 4.44
N VAL A 81 10.36 12.65 4.87
CA VAL A 81 10.30 12.31 6.30
C VAL A 81 11.63 11.66 6.74
N PRO A 82 12.27 12.16 7.80
CA PRO A 82 13.53 11.61 8.31
C PRO A 82 13.31 10.31 9.10
N TRP A 83 13.12 9.20 8.41
CA TRP A 83 12.82 7.89 8.99
C TRP A 83 13.95 7.29 9.85
N ALA A 84 15.17 7.79 9.68
CA ALA A 84 16.35 7.32 10.42
C ALA A 84 16.56 8.01 11.77
N ASP A 85 15.79 9.06 12.06
CA ASP A 85 15.93 9.84 13.28
C ASP A 85 15.37 9.12 14.50
N ARG A 86 15.89 9.51 15.68
CA ARG A 86 15.47 9.00 16.99
C ARG A 86 13.97 9.21 17.28
N TRP A 87 13.32 10.05 16.51
CA TRP A 87 11.90 10.40 16.64
C TRP A 87 10.95 9.31 16.14
N ILE A 88 11.39 8.45 15.22
CA ILE A 88 10.55 7.39 14.67
C ILE A 88 11.23 6.05 14.95
N PRO A 89 10.95 5.42 16.11
CA PRO A 89 11.47 4.10 16.40
C PRO A 89 10.92 3.08 15.39
N ALA A 90 11.73 2.07 15.06
CA ALA A 90 11.35 1.03 14.08
C ALA A 90 9.99 0.37 14.38
N VAL A 91 9.60 0.29 15.65
CA VAL A 91 8.29 -0.23 16.08
C VAL A 91 7.13 0.67 15.65
N ALA A 92 7.34 1.98 15.53
CA ALA A 92 6.30 2.92 15.09
C ALA A 92 5.96 2.78 13.60
N ILE A 93 6.82 2.19 12.80
CA ILE A 93 6.60 2.00 11.36
C ILE A 93 5.41 1.05 11.09
N LEU A 94 5.19 0.03 11.95
CA LEU A 94 4.06 -0.90 11.80
C LEU A 94 2.70 -0.19 11.93
N PRO A 95 2.40 0.55 13.02
CA PRO A 95 1.13 1.28 13.12
C PRO A 95 1.00 2.35 12.05
N ILE A 96 2.09 3.01 11.63
CA ILE A 96 2.07 3.95 10.51
C ILE A 96 1.66 3.23 9.22
N GLY A 97 2.21 2.05 8.94
CA GLY A 97 1.82 1.24 7.78
C GLY A 97 0.35 0.83 7.80
N VAL A 98 -0.21 0.51 8.97
CA VAL A 98 -1.65 0.21 9.10
C VAL A 98 -2.51 1.44 8.78
N VAL A 99 -2.13 2.61 9.30
CA VAL A 99 -2.82 3.88 8.99
C VAL A 99 -2.71 4.18 7.49
N ASP A 100 -1.55 3.98 6.91
CA ASP A 100 -1.30 4.14 5.47
C ASP A 100 -2.22 3.23 4.63
N LEU A 101 -2.34 1.97 4.99
CA LEU A 101 -3.28 1.03 4.36
C LEU A 101 -4.72 1.52 4.44
N LEU A 102 -5.16 2.04 5.58
CA LEU A 102 -6.50 2.60 5.75
C LEU A 102 -6.71 3.84 4.87
N VAL A 103 -5.71 4.70 4.74
CA VAL A 103 -5.74 5.87 3.85
C VAL A 103 -5.86 5.45 2.39
N ILE A 104 -5.09 4.45 1.96
CA ILE A 104 -5.14 3.92 0.58
C ILE A 104 -6.52 3.31 0.29
N LEU A 105 -7.02 2.44 1.17
CA LEU A 105 -8.33 1.82 1.01
C LEU A 105 -9.47 2.84 1.07
N GLY A 106 -9.36 3.82 1.95
CA GLY A 106 -10.31 4.94 2.06
C GLY A 106 -10.35 5.79 0.79
N GLY A 107 -9.18 6.12 0.23
CA GLY A 107 -9.05 6.84 -1.02
C GLY A 107 -9.71 6.11 -2.20
N ILE A 108 -9.44 4.82 -2.35
CA ILE A 108 -10.08 4.00 -3.39
C ILE A 108 -11.60 3.95 -3.20
N SER A 109 -12.08 3.76 -1.96
CA SER A 109 -13.52 3.71 -1.66
C SER A 109 -14.23 5.03 -1.91
N LEU A 110 -13.56 6.16 -1.64
CA LEU A 110 -14.11 7.49 -1.88
C LEU A 110 -14.31 7.75 -3.38
N VAL A 111 -13.31 7.40 -4.20
CA VAL A 111 -13.38 7.55 -5.67
C VAL A 111 -14.44 6.62 -6.24
N GLU A 112 -14.50 5.37 -5.78
CA GLU A 112 -15.55 4.42 -6.16
C GLU A 112 -16.95 5.00 -5.92
N LYS A 113 -17.20 5.53 -4.72
CA LYS A 113 -18.51 6.11 -4.37
C LYS A 113 -18.87 7.29 -5.27
N ARG A 114 -17.91 8.16 -5.56
CA ARG A 114 -18.14 9.31 -6.46
C ARG A 114 -18.44 8.89 -7.89
N THR A 115 -17.71 7.91 -8.40
CA THR A 115 -17.89 7.41 -9.78
C THR A 115 -19.26 6.75 -9.96
N ARG A 116 -19.72 5.98 -8.97
CA ARG A 116 -21.07 5.37 -9.00
C ARG A 116 -22.18 6.43 -8.97
N SER A 117 -22.05 7.45 -8.10
CA SER A 117 -23.04 8.52 -8.01
C SER A 117 -23.18 9.32 -9.30
N SER A 118 -22.09 9.51 -10.05
CA SER A 118 -22.10 10.17 -11.35
C SER A 118 -22.85 9.34 -12.41
N SER A 119 -22.62 8.03 -12.44
CA SER A 119 -23.30 7.13 -13.39
C SER A 119 -24.81 7.05 -13.17
N ASP A 120 -25.26 7.06 -11.91
CA ASP A 120 -26.69 7.04 -11.59
C ASP A 120 -27.37 8.34 -11.96
N SER A 121 -26.69 9.49 -11.89
CA SER A 121 -27.20 10.78 -12.30
C SER A 121 -27.42 10.89 -13.82
N ASP A 122 -26.46 10.31 -14.58
CA ASP A 122 -26.55 10.33 -16.05
C ASP A 122 -27.63 9.35 -16.60
N ALA A 123 -27.92 8.29 -15.84
CA ALA A 123 -28.98 7.33 -16.19
C ALA A 123 -30.41 7.85 -15.88
N ALA A 124 -30.53 8.90 -15.04
CA ALA A 124 -31.80 9.49 -14.64
C ALA A 124 -32.26 10.63 -15.57
N VAL A 125 -31.47 11.01 -16.57
CA VAL A 125 -31.77 12.01 -17.60
C VAL A 125 -32.20 11.31 -18.89
#